data_5523d6f33a2c45e7321b6008027ba7d3
#
_entry.id   5523d6f33a2c45e7321b6008027ba7d3
#
_cell.length_a   1.000
_cell.length_b   1.000
_cell.length_c   1.000
_cell.angle_alpha   90.00
_cell.angle_beta   90.00
_cell.angle_gamma   90.00
#
_symmetry.space_group_name_H-M   'P 1'
#
loop_
_entity.id
_entity.type
_entity.pdbx_description
1 polymer ?
#
loop_
_entity_poly.entity_id
_entity_poly.type
_entity_poly.pdbx_seq_one_letter_code
_entity_poly.pdbx_strand_id
1 'polypeptide(L)'
;MEAKKIIITGGATRIGSAIAKSLASFETKISIHFNKSKSSALKLKKELEELGAEAYLFKADLNNFKQTETLIKKTYKTMKGLDCLINNASIFENDNLENFSEKSFTKHMNINLKAPAILTQNFK
;
A
#
# COMPACT_ATOMS: atom_id res chain seq x y z
N MET A 1 11.95 -23.06 -3.99
CA MET A 1 11.71 -22.07 -2.91
C MET A 1 10.50 -21.24 -3.28
N GLU A 2 9.57 -21.09 -2.33
CA GLU A 2 8.40 -20.26 -2.58
C GLU A 2 8.76 -18.79 -2.70
N ALA A 3 8.02 -18.08 -3.55
CA ALA A 3 8.19 -16.64 -3.72
C ALA A 3 7.82 -15.90 -2.44
N LYS A 4 8.55 -14.86 -2.12
CA LYS A 4 8.19 -13.94 -1.03
C LYS A 4 7.02 -13.07 -1.45
N LYS A 5 6.03 -12.97 -0.60
CA LYS A 5 4.77 -12.28 -0.87
C LYS A 5 4.72 -10.99 -0.06
N ILE A 6 4.75 -9.87 -0.75
CA ILE A 6 4.95 -8.55 -0.16
C ILE A 6 3.80 -7.64 -0.53
N ILE A 7 3.27 -6.88 0.44
CA ILE A 7 2.36 -5.77 0.14
C ILE A 7 3.01 -4.46 0.55
N ILE A 8 2.90 -3.45 -0.33
CA ILE A 8 3.42 -2.10 -0.10
C ILE A 8 2.26 -1.12 -0.20
N THR A 9 1.93 -0.47 0.91
CA THR A 9 0.90 0.56 0.88
C THR A 9 1.46 1.84 0.29
N GLY A 10 0.65 2.55 -0.50
CA GLY A 10 1.11 3.73 -1.23
C GLY A 10 2.23 3.40 -2.19
N GLY A 11 2.25 2.18 -2.72
CA GLY A 11 3.38 1.67 -3.49
C GLY A 11 3.45 2.14 -4.95
N ALA A 12 2.41 2.84 -5.43
CA ALA A 12 2.33 3.20 -6.85
C ALA A 12 3.26 4.34 -7.26
N THR A 13 3.71 5.16 -6.32
CA THR A 13 4.48 6.37 -6.61
C THR A 13 5.64 6.56 -5.64
N ARG A 14 6.59 7.42 -6.03
CA ARG A 14 7.70 7.90 -5.19
C ARG A 14 8.45 6.77 -4.47
N ILE A 15 8.59 6.87 -3.15
CA ILE A 15 9.34 5.92 -2.33
C ILE A 15 8.79 4.51 -2.44
N GLY A 16 7.47 4.35 -2.37
CA GLY A 16 6.83 3.04 -2.50
C GLY A 16 7.15 2.35 -3.81
N SER A 17 7.12 3.10 -4.91
CA SER A 17 7.49 2.60 -6.23
C SER A 17 8.96 2.17 -6.28
N ALA A 18 9.85 2.97 -5.69
CA ALA A 18 11.28 2.66 -5.64
C ALA A 18 11.54 1.39 -4.81
N ILE A 19 10.85 1.24 -3.68
CA ILE A 19 10.94 0.03 -2.85
C ILE A 19 10.49 -1.19 -3.65
N ALA A 20 9.34 -1.09 -4.32
CA ALA A 20 8.80 -2.19 -5.11
C ALA A 20 9.79 -2.65 -6.18
N LYS A 21 10.36 -1.72 -6.93
CA LYS A 21 11.33 -2.03 -7.97
C LYS A 21 12.59 -2.69 -7.41
N SER A 22 13.05 -2.24 -6.24
CA SER A 22 14.24 -2.80 -5.61
C SER A 22 14.03 -4.25 -5.13
N LEU A 23 12.80 -4.63 -4.82
CA LEU A 23 12.45 -5.96 -4.34
C LEU A 23 12.00 -6.91 -5.44
N ALA A 24 11.72 -6.40 -6.65
CA ALA A 24 11.18 -7.20 -7.73
C ALA A 24 12.20 -8.20 -8.27
N SER A 25 11.80 -9.47 -8.33
CA SER A 25 12.60 -10.54 -8.90
C SER A 25 11.70 -11.72 -9.23
N PHE A 26 12.23 -12.77 -9.80
CA PHE A 26 11.50 -14.02 -10.01
C PHE A 26 11.08 -14.69 -8.70
N GLU A 27 11.65 -14.25 -7.59
CA GLU A 27 11.38 -14.81 -6.27
C GLU A 27 10.39 -13.98 -5.46
N THR A 28 9.73 -12.98 -6.07
CA THR A 28 8.79 -12.12 -5.35
C THR A 28 7.43 -12.04 -6.03
N LYS A 29 6.40 -11.94 -5.19
CA LYS A 29 5.05 -11.54 -5.57
C LYS A 29 4.75 -10.25 -4.83
N ILE A 30 4.44 -9.20 -5.55
CA ILE A 30 4.31 -7.86 -4.97
C ILE A 30 2.90 -7.33 -5.21
N SER A 31 2.22 -7.00 -4.12
CA SER A 31 0.95 -6.29 -4.15
C SER A 31 1.19 -4.82 -3.91
N ILE A 32 0.70 -4.00 -4.80
CA ILE A 32 0.79 -2.54 -4.72
C ILE A 32 -0.58 -2.01 -4.33
N HIS A 33 -0.66 -1.41 -3.15
CA HIS A 33 -1.84 -0.68 -2.74
C HIS A 33 -1.75 0.75 -3.28
N PHE A 34 -2.87 1.26 -3.76
CA PHE A 34 -3.01 2.65 -4.20
C PHE A 34 -4.42 3.15 -3.87
N ASN A 35 -4.60 4.46 -3.88
CA ASN A 35 -5.94 5.03 -3.74
C ASN A 35 -6.37 5.71 -5.06
N LYS A 36 -5.67 6.77 -5.46
CA LYS A 36 -6.04 7.56 -6.65
C LYS A 36 -5.09 7.39 -7.83
N SER A 37 -3.90 6.89 -7.60
CA SER A 37 -2.84 6.83 -8.61
C SER A 37 -2.93 5.58 -9.48
N LYS A 38 -4.10 5.35 -10.09
CA LYS A 38 -4.35 4.14 -10.88
C LYS A 38 -3.41 4.00 -12.07
N SER A 39 -3.19 5.06 -12.83
CA SER A 39 -2.31 4.98 -14.01
C SER A 39 -0.86 4.71 -13.61
N SER A 40 -0.39 5.32 -12.52
CA SER A 40 0.94 5.03 -11.98
C SER A 40 1.05 3.58 -11.49
N ALA A 41 -0.02 3.07 -10.87
CA ALA A 41 -0.07 1.69 -10.41
C ALA A 41 0.01 0.70 -11.56
N LEU A 42 -0.73 0.94 -12.63
CA LEU A 42 -0.72 0.10 -13.83
C LEU A 42 0.65 0.09 -14.50
N LYS A 43 1.28 1.25 -14.59
CA LYS A 43 2.63 1.38 -15.16
C LYS A 43 3.64 0.62 -14.30
N LEU A 44 3.57 0.78 -12.99
CA LEU A 44 4.48 0.09 -12.07
C LEU A 44 4.29 -1.43 -12.15
N LYS A 45 3.05 -1.90 -12.22
CA LYS A 45 2.78 -3.33 -12.36
C LYS A 45 3.54 -3.92 -13.54
N LYS A 46 3.47 -3.25 -14.69
CA LYS A 46 4.16 -3.69 -15.89
C LYS A 46 5.67 -3.71 -15.69
N GLU A 47 6.22 -2.67 -15.05
CA GLU A 47 7.66 -2.61 -14.76
C GLU A 47 8.11 -3.73 -13.84
N LEU A 48 7.33 -4.06 -12.81
CA LEU A 48 7.63 -5.15 -11.90
C LEU A 48 7.59 -6.50 -12.60
N GLU A 49 6.63 -6.70 -13.48
CA GLU A 49 6.53 -7.93 -14.27
C GLU A 49 7.72 -8.08 -15.22
N GLU A 50 8.20 -6.98 -15.79
CA GLU A 50 9.41 -6.99 -16.61
C GLU A 50 10.67 -7.38 -15.82
N LEU A 51 10.67 -7.11 -14.51
CA LEU A 51 11.75 -7.50 -13.61
C LEU A 51 11.59 -8.92 -13.07
N GLY A 52 10.55 -9.63 -13.49
CA GLY A 52 10.34 -11.03 -13.15
C GLY A 52 9.35 -11.29 -12.02
N ALA A 53 8.85 -10.27 -11.34
CA ALA A 53 7.92 -10.44 -10.24
C ALA A 53 6.49 -10.66 -10.76
N GLU A 54 5.67 -11.35 -9.96
CA GLU A 54 4.23 -11.31 -10.15
C GLU A 54 3.72 -10.08 -9.40
N ALA A 55 2.90 -9.27 -10.04
CA ALA A 55 2.43 -8.02 -9.46
C ALA A 55 0.90 -7.96 -9.43
N TYR A 56 0.38 -7.44 -8.34
CA TYR A 56 -1.03 -7.30 -8.09
C TYR A 56 -1.33 -5.88 -7.64
N LEU A 57 -2.51 -5.38 -7.97
CA LEU A 57 -2.93 -4.03 -7.61
C LEU A 57 -4.18 -4.09 -6.74
N PHE A 58 -4.19 -3.36 -5.64
CA PHE A 58 -5.35 -3.24 -4.77
C PHE A 58 -5.64 -1.79 -4.48
N LYS A 59 -6.86 -1.37 -4.80
CA LYS A 59 -7.32 -0.02 -4.48
C LYS A 59 -7.99 -0.01 -3.12
N ALA A 60 -7.59 0.91 -2.27
CA ALA A 60 -8.25 1.14 -0.99
C ALA A 60 -7.99 2.57 -0.53
N ASP A 61 -9.02 3.20 0.02
CA ASP A 61 -8.89 4.49 0.69
C ASP A 61 -8.59 4.21 2.17
N LEU A 62 -7.37 4.49 2.59
CA LEU A 62 -6.94 4.23 3.97
C LEU A 62 -7.57 5.19 4.98
N ASN A 63 -8.28 6.22 4.52
CA ASN A 63 -9.12 7.03 5.37
C ASN A 63 -10.46 6.33 5.69
N ASN A 64 -10.78 5.26 4.97
CA ASN A 64 -11.99 4.46 5.15
C ASN A 64 -11.66 3.21 5.96
N PHE A 65 -12.25 3.09 7.15
CA PHE A 65 -11.96 1.98 8.06
C PHE A 65 -12.20 0.61 7.43
N LYS A 66 -13.35 0.46 6.76
CA LYS A 66 -13.73 -0.83 6.18
C LYS A 66 -12.77 -1.26 5.07
N GLN A 67 -12.39 -0.33 4.21
CA GLN A 67 -11.44 -0.62 3.14
C GLN A 67 -10.06 -0.98 3.70
N THR A 68 -9.62 -0.27 4.74
CA THR A 68 -8.37 -0.56 5.42
C THR A 68 -8.42 -1.95 6.06
N GLU A 69 -9.51 -2.23 6.79
CA GLU A 69 -9.67 -3.50 7.49
C GLU A 69 -9.61 -4.71 6.56
N THR A 70 -10.17 -4.59 5.37
CA THR A 70 -10.26 -5.71 4.44
C THR A 70 -9.05 -5.85 3.51
N LEU A 71 -8.17 -4.85 3.45
CA LEU A 71 -7.05 -4.85 2.49
C LEU A 71 -6.12 -6.06 2.65
N ILE A 72 -5.67 -6.34 3.87
CA ILE A 72 -4.75 -7.46 4.13
C ILE A 72 -5.42 -8.79 3.79
N LYS A 73 -6.67 -8.95 4.17
CA LYS A 73 -7.43 -10.18 3.89
C LYS A 73 -7.55 -10.43 2.39
N LYS A 74 -7.88 -9.40 1.61
CA LYS A 74 -8.00 -9.53 0.16
C LYS A 74 -6.66 -9.88 -0.47
N THR A 75 -5.59 -9.24 -0.01
CA THR A 75 -4.24 -9.49 -0.51
C THR A 75 -3.81 -10.91 -0.21
N TYR A 76 -4.00 -11.34 1.03
CA TYR A 76 -3.67 -12.70 1.46
C TYR A 76 -4.39 -13.74 0.60
N LYS A 77 -5.69 -13.54 0.39
CA LYS A 77 -6.51 -14.46 -0.40
C LYS A 77 -6.01 -14.55 -1.85
N THR A 78 -5.71 -13.41 -2.46
CA THR A 78 -5.28 -13.37 -3.86
C THR A 78 -3.90 -13.98 -4.06
N MET A 79 -2.97 -13.67 -3.18
CA MET A 79 -1.59 -14.18 -3.29
C MET A 79 -1.39 -15.53 -2.62
N LYS A 80 -2.40 -16.03 -1.92
CA LYS A 80 -2.35 -17.28 -1.15
C LYS A 80 -1.26 -17.24 -0.08
N GLY A 81 -1.21 -16.13 0.62
CA GLY A 81 -0.25 -15.89 1.70
C GLY A 81 0.27 -14.47 1.67
N LEU A 82 1.02 -14.11 2.70
CA LEU A 82 1.62 -12.79 2.82
C LEU A 82 2.78 -12.87 3.81
N ASP A 83 3.98 -12.50 3.36
CA ASP A 83 5.19 -12.61 4.16
C ASP A 83 5.67 -11.27 4.72
N CYS A 84 5.32 -10.17 4.06
CA CYS A 84 5.85 -8.85 4.43
C CYS A 84 4.82 -7.76 4.16
N LEU A 85 4.63 -6.89 5.14
CA LEU A 85 3.83 -5.67 5.02
C LEU A 85 4.76 -4.47 5.14
N ILE A 86 4.75 -3.62 4.12
CA ILE A 86 5.51 -2.37 4.15
C ILE A 86 4.51 -1.21 4.25
N ASN A 87 4.43 -0.61 5.43
CA ASN A 87 3.59 0.55 5.70
C ASN A 87 4.28 1.81 5.18
N ASN A 88 4.02 2.16 3.93
CA ASN A 88 4.63 3.31 3.28
C ASN A 88 3.63 4.44 3.01
N ALA A 89 2.33 4.14 2.89
CA ALA A 89 1.33 5.15 2.59
C ALA A 89 1.27 6.22 3.66
N SER A 90 1.27 7.47 3.24
CA SER A 90 1.10 8.61 4.13
C SER A 90 0.55 9.78 3.34
N ILE A 91 0.02 10.76 4.06
CA ILE A 91 -0.35 12.05 3.47
C ILE A 91 0.30 13.17 4.26
N PHE A 92 0.54 14.26 3.56
CA PHE A 92 0.93 15.53 4.16
C PHE A 92 0.22 16.62 3.38
N GLU A 93 -0.72 17.29 4.03
CA GLU A 93 -1.43 18.44 3.48
C GLU A 93 -1.10 19.64 4.37
N ASN A 94 -0.65 20.73 3.76
CA ASN A 94 -0.28 21.93 4.51
C ASN A 94 -1.49 22.51 5.22
N ASP A 95 -1.33 22.78 6.51
CA ASP A 95 -2.29 23.56 7.27
C ASP A 95 -1.53 24.44 8.27
N ASN A 96 -2.27 25.35 8.91
CA ASN A 96 -1.74 26.22 9.95
C ASN A 96 -2.84 26.50 10.97
N LEU A 97 -2.55 27.33 11.95
CA LEU A 97 -3.54 27.63 12.99
C LEU A 97 -4.82 28.25 12.46
N GLU A 98 -4.74 28.95 11.33
CA GLU A 98 -5.91 29.59 10.73
C GLU A 98 -6.80 28.63 9.96
N ASN A 99 -6.20 27.68 9.25
CA ASN A 99 -6.93 26.74 8.39
C ASN A 99 -6.98 25.32 8.91
N PHE A 100 -6.50 25.09 10.12
CA PHE A 100 -6.60 23.78 10.78
C PHE A 100 -8.06 23.36 10.89
N SER A 101 -8.37 22.11 10.56
CA SER A 101 -9.73 21.58 10.67
C SER A 101 -9.73 20.19 11.26
N GLU A 102 -10.84 19.84 11.89
CA GLU A 102 -11.03 18.48 12.40
C GLU A 102 -10.96 17.46 11.27
N LYS A 103 -11.53 17.79 10.11
CA LYS A 103 -11.52 16.90 8.95
C LYS A 103 -10.09 16.60 8.49
N SER A 104 -9.25 17.62 8.37
CA SER A 104 -7.85 17.44 7.98
C SER A 104 -7.08 16.65 9.04
N PHE A 105 -7.25 16.99 10.32
CA PHE A 105 -6.63 16.27 11.43
C PHE A 105 -7.01 14.79 11.41
N THR A 106 -8.32 14.50 11.31
CA THR A 106 -8.83 13.12 11.31
C THR A 106 -8.28 12.34 10.14
N LYS A 107 -8.25 12.95 8.94
CA LYS A 107 -7.71 12.30 7.75
C LYS A 107 -6.23 11.94 7.93
N HIS A 108 -5.41 12.87 8.45
CA HIS A 108 -4.00 12.60 8.70
C HIS A 108 -3.81 11.50 9.74
N MET A 109 -4.56 11.52 10.82
CA MET A 109 -4.49 10.51 11.84
C MET A 109 -4.92 9.14 11.33
N ASN A 110 -5.98 9.10 10.53
CA ASN A 110 -6.47 7.84 9.97
C ASN A 110 -5.46 7.22 9.00
N ILE A 111 -4.89 7.99 8.11
CA ILE A 111 -3.98 7.46 7.08
C ILE A 111 -2.59 7.21 7.64
N ASN A 112 -2.06 8.14 8.45
CA ASN A 112 -0.67 8.08 8.88
C ASN A 112 -0.45 7.26 10.16
N LEU A 113 -1.49 7.03 10.95
CA LEU A 113 -1.37 6.32 12.22
C LEU A 113 -2.34 5.14 12.34
N LYS A 114 -3.63 5.40 12.21
CA LYS A 114 -4.66 4.38 12.42
C LYS A 114 -4.58 3.26 11.38
N ALA A 115 -4.44 3.60 10.09
CA ALA A 115 -4.36 2.59 9.04
C ALA A 115 -3.15 1.66 9.20
N PRO A 116 -1.92 2.17 9.41
CA PRO A 116 -0.78 1.30 9.67
C PRO A 116 -1.01 0.37 10.86
N ALA A 117 -1.64 0.85 11.92
CA ALA A 117 -1.93 0.03 13.09
C ALA A 117 -2.91 -1.10 12.76
N ILE A 118 -3.99 -0.79 12.03
CA ILE A 118 -4.99 -1.78 11.62
C ILE A 118 -4.37 -2.82 10.67
N LEU A 119 -3.60 -2.36 9.69
CA LEU A 119 -2.96 -3.25 8.73
C LEU A 119 -1.96 -4.18 9.41
N THR A 120 -1.18 -3.66 10.35
CA THR A 120 -0.22 -4.45 11.12
C THR A 120 -0.95 -5.48 11.98
N GLN A 121 -2.05 -5.11 12.62
CA GLN A 121 -2.87 -6.04 13.40
C GLN A 121 -3.41 -7.17 12.53
N ASN A 122 -3.94 -6.84 11.36
CA ASN A 122 -4.52 -7.82 10.45
C ASN A 122 -3.46 -8.70 9.78
N PHE A 123 -2.26 -8.17 9.61
CA PHE A 123 -1.14 -8.92 9.04
C PHE A 123 -0.67 -10.05 9.96
N LYS A 124 -0.76 -9.82 11.25
CA LYS A 124 -0.36 -10.82 12.23
C LYS A 124 -1.22 -12.09 12.09
#